data_07ecdab0c7cd4e6b91079ff1667e0de1
#
_entry.id   07ecdab0c7cd4e6b91079ff1667e0de1
#
_cell.length_a   1.000
_cell.length_b   1.000
_cell.length_c   1.000
_cell.angle_alpha   90.00
_cell.angle_beta   90.00
_cell.angle_gamma   90.00
#
_symmetry.space_group_name_H-M   'P 1'
#
loop_
_entity.id
_entity.type
_entity.pdbx_description
1 polymer ?
#
loop_
_entity_poly.entity_id
_entity_poly.type
_entity_poly.pdbx_seq_one_letter_code
_entity_poly.pdbx_strand_id
1 'polypeptide(L)'
;MQVPVQITFDNVEHSDAVEVRINEEVVKLEQFYDRLISVRAVVERPQRRHHKGDTYMVRIVLTVPGGPDIVVNRDPGLNHAHEDIFVAIRDAFAAARRQLQDHVR
;
A
#
# COMPACT_ATOMS: atom_id res chain seq x y z
N MET A 1 8.34 12.00 14.74
CA MET A 1 9.17 10.82 14.54
C MET A 1 8.65 10.03 13.35
N GLN A 2 9.54 9.68 12.42
CA GLN A 2 9.10 8.94 11.25
C GLN A 2 8.97 7.45 11.55
N VAL A 3 7.86 6.88 11.09
CA VAL A 3 7.63 5.45 11.17
C VAL A 3 8.55 4.75 10.15
N PRO A 4 9.24 3.66 10.52
CA PRO A 4 10.00 2.89 9.54
C PRO A 4 9.11 2.40 8.40
N VAL A 5 9.58 2.61 7.17
CA VAL A 5 8.86 2.21 5.97
C VAL A 5 9.77 1.31 5.13
N GLN A 6 9.27 0.14 4.78
CA GLN A 6 9.98 -0.76 3.88
C GLN A 6 9.15 -0.88 2.60
N ILE A 7 9.79 -0.59 1.47
CA ILE A 7 9.13 -0.62 0.16
C ILE A 7 9.82 -1.67 -0.69
N THR A 8 9.05 -2.58 -1.26
CA THR A 8 9.54 -3.66 -2.11
C THR A 8 8.89 -3.55 -3.49
N PHE A 9 9.71 -3.67 -4.52
CA PHE A 9 9.25 -3.73 -5.90
C PHE A 9 9.43 -5.14 -6.40
N ASP A 10 8.33 -5.81 -6.76
CA ASP A 10 8.34 -7.19 -7.23
C ASP A 10 7.86 -7.21 -8.67
N ASN A 11 8.74 -7.58 -9.59
CA ASN A 11 8.46 -7.57 -11.03
C ASN A 11 8.04 -6.18 -11.54
N VAL A 12 8.51 -5.16 -10.85
CA VAL A 12 8.28 -3.75 -11.18
C VAL A 12 9.63 -3.04 -11.05
N GLU A 13 9.94 -2.22 -12.02
CA GLU A 13 11.17 -1.45 -11.99
C GLU A 13 11.12 -0.44 -10.84
N HIS A 14 12.24 -0.31 -10.12
CA HIS A 14 12.36 0.65 -9.04
C HIS A 14 12.05 2.06 -9.52
N SER A 15 11.28 2.81 -8.75
CA SER A 15 10.92 4.18 -9.09
C SER A 15 10.99 5.07 -7.85
N ASP A 16 11.84 6.09 -7.93
CA ASP A 16 11.94 7.06 -6.85
C ASP A 16 10.63 7.83 -6.66
N ALA A 17 9.93 8.11 -7.74
CA ALA A 17 8.65 8.81 -7.67
C ALA A 17 7.61 8.01 -6.90
N VAL A 18 7.61 6.68 -7.08
CA VAL A 18 6.72 5.79 -6.35
C VAL A 18 7.08 5.77 -4.88
N GLU A 19 8.37 5.72 -4.55
CA GLU A 19 8.79 5.76 -3.14
C GLU A 19 8.36 7.06 -2.47
N VAL A 20 8.53 8.18 -3.15
CA VAL A 20 8.09 9.48 -2.62
C VAL A 20 6.60 9.47 -2.34
N ARG A 21 5.80 8.95 -3.28
CA ARG A 21 4.34 8.90 -3.10
C ARG A 21 3.96 8.02 -1.92
N ILE A 22 4.59 6.85 -1.80
CA ILE A 22 4.30 5.95 -0.68
C ILE A 22 4.66 6.62 0.64
N ASN A 23 5.81 7.28 0.72
CA ASN A 23 6.20 7.97 1.94
C ASN A 23 5.24 9.10 2.30
N GLU A 24 4.72 9.82 1.30
CA GLU A 24 3.70 10.85 1.55
C GLU A 24 2.42 10.25 2.13
N GLU A 25 2.01 9.09 1.62
CA GLU A 25 0.82 8.42 2.13
C GLU A 25 1.04 7.90 3.55
N VAL A 26 2.24 7.42 3.86
CA VAL A 26 2.57 6.98 5.22
C VAL A 26 2.51 8.15 6.19
N VAL A 27 3.01 9.32 5.80
CA VAL A 27 2.93 10.52 6.66
C VAL A 27 1.48 10.85 7.00
N LYS A 28 0.58 10.73 6.03
CA LYS A 28 -0.85 10.97 6.27
C LYS A 28 -1.43 9.95 7.26
N LEU A 29 -1.02 8.69 7.15
CA LEU A 29 -1.46 7.67 8.11
C LEU A 29 -0.95 7.99 9.51
N GLU A 30 0.31 8.40 9.65
CA GLU A 30 0.87 8.79 10.95
C GLU A 30 0.11 9.94 11.58
N GLN A 31 -0.30 10.92 10.79
CA GLN A 31 -1.09 12.05 11.26
C GLN A 31 -2.46 11.62 11.75
N PHE A 32 -3.02 10.59 11.12
CA PHE A 32 -4.31 10.03 11.51
C PHE A 32 -4.17 9.14 12.75
N TYR A 33 -3.09 8.36 12.84
CA TYR A 33 -2.87 7.41 13.93
C TYR A 33 -1.40 7.40 14.29
N ASP A 34 -1.06 8.07 15.37
CA ASP A 34 0.33 8.32 15.76
C ASP A 34 1.01 7.14 16.47
N ARG A 35 0.29 6.03 16.69
CA ARG A 35 0.83 4.84 17.36
C ARG A 35 1.27 3.76 16.38
N LEU A 36 1.28 4.05 15.10
CA LEU A 36 1.72 3.14 14.06
C LEU A 36 3.20 2.79 14.29
N ILE A 37 3.52 1.48 14.28
CA ILE A 37 4.87 1.01 14.59
C ILE A 37 5.72 0.92 13.33
N SER A 38 5.18 0.34 12.27
CA SER A 38 5.91 0.22 11.00
C SER A 38 4.95 0.02 9.84
N VAL A 39 5.44 0.29 8.63
CA VAL A 39 4.68 0.09 7.40
C VAL A 39 5.56 -0.67 6.41
N ARG A 40 5.00 -1.71 5.82
CA ARG A 40 5.61 -2.39 4.68
C ARG A 40 4.68 -2.26 3.47
N ALA A 41 5.25 -1.89 2.35
CA ALA A 41 4.49 -1.74 1.10
C ALA A 41 5.17 -2.58 0.03
N VAL A 42 4.40 -3.43 -0.63
CA VAL A 42 4.89 -4.24 -1.74
C VAL A 42 4.12 -3.82 -2.98
N VAL A 43 4.85 -3.38 -3.99
CA VAL A 43 4.29 -3.03 -5.29
C VAL A 43 4.68 -4.13 -6.25
N GLU A 44 3.70 -4.80 -6.82
CA GLU A 44 3.99 -5.89 -7.73
C GLU A 44 3.14 -5.84 -8.99
N ARG A 45 3.68 -6.41 -10.04
CA ARG A 45 2.96 -6.62 -11.29
C ARG A 45 2.84 -8.13 -11.49
N PRO A 46 1.66 -8.70 -11.18
CA PRO A 46 1.49 -10.15 -11.33
C PRO A 46 1.64 -10.58 -12.78
N GLN A 47 2.37 -11.66 -13.00
CA GLN A 47 2.48 -12.26 -14.32
C GLN A 47 1.32 -13.25 -14.50
N ARG A 48 0.33 -12.84 -15.30
CA ARG A 48 -0.82 -13.68 -15.60
C ARG A 48 -0.93 -13.84 -17.10
N ARG A 49 -1.01 -15.09 -17.56
CA ARG A 49 -1.00 -15.41 -18.99
C ARG A 49 -2.16 -14.82 -19.76
N HIS A 50 -3.29 -14.64 -19.12
CA HIS A 50 -4.51 -14.18 -19.80
C HIS A 50 -4.94 -12.80 -19.33
N HIS A 51 -4.05 -12.11 -18.69
CA HIS A 51 -4.36 -10.78 -18.18
C HIS A 51 -4.17 -9.75 -19.28
N LYS A 52 -5.21 -8.99 -19.56
CA LYS A 52 -5.12 -7.89 -20.51
C LYS A 52 -4.72 -6.61 -19.78
N GLY A 53 -3.61 -6.04 -20.19
CA GLY A 53 -3.11 -4.82 -19.57
C GLY A 53 -2.18 -5.08 -18.40
N ASP A 54 -1.37 -4.09 -18.10
CA ASP A 54 -0.39 -4.13 -17.01
C ASP A 54 -1.02 -3.49 -15.78
N THR A 55 -1.62 -4.29 -14.92
CA THR A 55 -2.19 -3.78 -13.69
C THR A 55 -1.24 -4.04 -12.53
N TYR A 56 -1.26 -3.15 -11.54
CA TYR A 56 -0.40 -3.22 -10.38
C TYR A 56 -1.19 -3.67 -9.17
N MET A 57 -0.58 -4.53 -8.36
CA MET A 57 -1.13 -4.93 -7.09
C MET A 57 -0.29 -4.31 -5.98
N VAL A 58 -0.95 -3.70 -5.01
CA VAL A 58 -0.26 -3.07 -3.89
C VAL A 58 -0.72 -3.74 -2.60
N ARG A 59 0.26 -4.26 -1.85
CA ARG A 59 0.02 -4.82 -0.52
C ARG A 59 0.61 -3.91 0.52
N ILE A 60 -0.18 -3.59 1.55
CA ILE A 60 0.26 -2.75 2.67
C ILE A 60 0.12 -3.56 3.94
N VAL A 61 1.18 -3.59 4.75
CA VAL A 61 1.14 -4.22 6.07
C VAL A 61 1.46 -3.16 7.10
N LEU A 62 0.52 -2.93 8.01
CA LEU A 62 0.68 -1.97 9.10
C LEU A 62 0.88 -2.74 10.40
N THR A 63 1.97 -2.46 11.11
CA THR A 63 2.20 -3.00 12.43
C THR A 63 1.67 -2.02 13.47
N VAL A 64 0.77 -2.49 14.32
CA VAL A 64 0.09 -1.68 15.32
C VAL A 64 0.28 -2.28 16.72
N PRO A 65 0.23 -1.46 17.78
CA PRO A 65 0.41 -1.98 19.15
C PRO A 65 -0.77 -2.87 19.55
N GLY A 66 -0.44 -3.98 20.21
CA GLY A 66 -1.43 -4.81 20.90
C GLY A 66 -2.37 -5.61 20.02
N GLY A 67 -2.14 -5.64 18.74
CA GLY A 67 -3.02 -6.39 17.86
C GLY A 67 -2.27 -7.06 16.74
N PRO A 68 -2.95 -7.88 15.90
CA PRO A 68 -2.33 -8.43 14.72
C PRO A 68 -2.07 -7.33 13.68
N ASP A 69 -1.16 -7.62 12.76
CA ASP A 69 -0.90 -6.69 11.67
C ASP A 69 -2.16 -6.46 10.85
N ILE A 70 -2.32 -5.22 10.38
CA ILE A 70 -3.38 -4.89 9.43
C ILE A 70 -2.82 -5.10 8.03
N VAL A 71 -3.44 -6.00 7.28
CA VAL A 71 -2.98 -6.34 5.93
C VAL A 71 -4.01 -5.89 4.92
N VAL A 72 -3.58 -5.07 3.98
CA VAL A 72 -4.40 -4.64 2.85
C VAL A 72 -3.77 -5.22 1.60
N ASN A 73 -4.55 -5.98 0.86
CA ASN A 73 -4.09 -6.60 -0.36
C ASN A 73 -5.06 -6.23 -1.48
N ARG A 74 -4.66 -5.27 -2.31
CA ARG A 74 -5.51 -4.76 -3.39
C ARG A 74 -5.18 -5.45 -4.70
N ASP A 75 -5.98 -6.45 -5.03
CA ASP A 75 -5.94 -7.08 -6.34
C ASP A 75 -6.68 -6.18 -7.32
N PRO A 76 -6.08 -5.80 -8.44
CA PRO A 76 -6.76 -4.96 -9.42
C PRO A 76 -8.01 -5.61 -10.00
N GLY A 77 -8.04 -6.93 -10.11
CA GLY A 77 -9.18 -7.62 -10.70
C GLY A 77 -9.52 -7.07 -12.08
N LEU A 78 -10.73 -6.57 -12.24
CA LEU A 78 -11.19 -5.98 -13.48
C LEU A 78 -11.13 -4.44 -13.49
N ASN A 79 -10.53 -3.85 -12.47
CA ASN A 79 -10.45 -2.40 -12.36
C ASN A 79 -9.27 -1.88 -13.16
N HIS A 80 -9.54 -1.35 -14.34
CA HIS A 80 -8.51 -0.82 -15.24
C HIS A 80 -7.80 0.41 -14.69
N ALA A 81 -8.35 1.07 -13.66
CA ALA A 81 -7.68 2.21 -13.04
C ALA A 81 -6.35 1.80 -12.40
N HIS A 82 -6.17 0.51 -12.03
CA HIS A 82 -4.93 0.02 -11.47
C HIS A 82 -3.83 -0.22 -12.51
N GLU A 83 -4.07 0.11 -13.77
CA GLU A 83 -3.00 0.23 -14.75
C GLU A 83 -2.10 1.43 -14.44
N ASP A 84 -2.61 2.39 -13.67
CA ASP A 84 -1.82 3.51 -13.15
C ASP A 84 -1.35 3.16 -11.75
N ILE A 85 -0.03 3.04 -11.57
CA ILE A 85 0.56 2.67 -10.30
C ILE A 85 0.20 3.64 -9.17
N PHE A 86 0.07 4.93 -9.47
CA PHE A 86 -0.27 5.92 -8.45
C PHE A 86 -1.72 5.78 -7.98
N VAL A 87 -2.61 5.40 -8.89
CA VAL A 87 -4.00 5.10 -8.51
C VAL A 87 -4.05 3.86 -7.63
N ALA A 88 -3.30 2.82 -7.98
CA ALA A 88 -3.24 1.60 -7.18
C ALA A 88 -2.73 1.90 -5.76
N ILE A 89 -1.70 2.72 -5.63
CA ILE A 89 -1.16 3.12 -4.34
C ILE A 89 -2.20 3.91 -3.54
N ARG A 90 -2.85 4.89 -4.17
CA ARG A 90 -3.88 5.69 -3.53
C ARG A 90 -5.00 4.82 -2.96
N ASP A 91 -5.48 3.88 -3.77
CA ASP A 91 -6.59 3.00 -3.36
C ASP A 91 -6.18 2.07 -2.23
N ALA A 92 -4.95 1.55 -2.26
CA ALA A 92 -4.45 0.68 -1.21
C ALA A 92 -4.34 1.43 0.12
N PHE A 93 -3.82 2.65 0.11
CA PHE A 93 -3.71 3.44 1.34
C PHE A 93 -5.08 3.92 1.84
N ALA A 94 -6.03 4.18 0.95
CA ALA A 94 -7.40 4.50 1.36
C ALA A 94 -8.03 3.32 2.10
N ALA A 95 -7.81 2.09 1.61
CA ALA A 95 -8.30 0.89 2.27
C ALA A 95 -7.57 0.67 3.60
N ALA A 96 -6.27 0.93 3.66
CA ALA A 96 -5.48 0.83 4.88
C ALA A 96 -6.03 1.77 5.95
N ARG A 97 -6.34 3.00 5.57
CA ARG A 97 -6.90 3.98 6.48
C ARG A 97 -8.25 3.53 7.04
N ARG A 98 -9.12 2.96 6.20
CA ARG A 98 -10.41 2.45 6.67
C ARG A 98 -10.25 1.34 7.68
N GLN A 99 -9.34 0.40 7.44
CA GLN A 99 -9.09 -0.69 8.38
C GLN A 99 -8.47 -0.17 9.67
N LEU A 100 -7.62 0.83 9.57
CA LEU A 100 -7.02 1.45 10.75
C LEU A 100 -8.08 2.17 11.59
N GLN A 101 -9.06 2.83 10.95
CA GLN A 101 -10.19 3.44 11.65
C GLN A 101 -10.97 2.40 12.44
N ASP A 102 -11.21 1.23 11.85
CA ASP A 102 -11.92 0.16 12.53
C ASP A 102 -11.11 -0.38 13.71
N HIS A 103 -9.78 -0.42 13.57
CA HIS A 103 -8.91 -0.89 14.65
C HIS A 103 -8.94 0.01 15.88
N VAL A 104 -9.05 1.33 15.69
CA VAL A 104 -9.00 2.27 16.81
C VAL A 104 -10.35 2.50 17.49
N ARG A 105 -11.41 1.91 17.02
CA ARG A 105 -12.72 2.02 17.65
C ARG A 105 -12.86 1.11 18.86
#